data_26688edf8f735a54bdf8c7215be82546
#
_entry.id   26688edf8f735a54bdf8c7215be82546
#
_cell.length_a   1.000
_cell.length_b   1.000
_cell.length_c   1.000
_cell.angle_alpha   90.00
_cell.angle_beta   90.00
_cell.angle_gamma   90.00
#
_symmetry.space_group_name_H-M   'P 1'
#
loop_
_entity.id
_entity.type
_entity.pdbx_description
1 polymer ?
#
loop_
_entity_poly.entity_id
_entity_poly.type
_entity_poly.pdbx_seq_one_letter_code
_entity_poly.pdbx_strand_id
1 'polypeptide(L)'
;RLAKEFVTTDPISDRELKVLRSYVRGMLERPIEEIWHNLQLNEVPRTIGTSGTIETIAEIHAKETLGAVPDPLNGYEIKYKEIEKIVKRLARMSYQERLEVAGLADKRAEIIVPGAVILLEAMQMLKLDSIIICERALREGMIVDWMLTHGLINSRLRYQNEVKNRNVIKIAQKYHVDLDYSQRVAKFALSIFDQLKGQLHSWSEAERELLWSAAILHNSGVYISHSSHHKHSYYLIRNAELLGFTELELELIANIARYHRRSKPKKKHEAYSNLPHKQHQLMVRQLSAILRLAVALDRRNKGAIAQVNCQYDYLHRSLFFQIKPTEIGDQCSLE
;
A
#
# COMPACT_ATOMS: atom_id res chain seq x y z
N ARG A 1 16.93 11.75 -26.29
CA ARG A 1 18.21 12.40 -26.53
C ARG A 1 19.36 11.40 -26.35
N LEU A 2 19.54 10.80 -25.16
CA LEU A 2 20.65 9.86 -24.91
C LEU A 2 20.64 8.64 -25.85
N ALA A 3 19.49 8.07 -26.19
CA ALA A 3 19.41 6.98 -27.14
C ALA A 3 20.03 7.36 -28.50
N LYS A 4 19.70 8.55 -29.01
CA LYS A 4 20.22 9.02 -30.31
C LYS A 4 21.71 9.39 -30.32
N GLU A 5 22.24 9.83 -29.15
CA GLU A 5 23.64 10.29 -29.05
C GLU A 5 24.59 9.16 -28.69
N PHE A 6 24.17 8.14 -27.95
CA PHE A 6 25.05 7.13 -27.36
C PHE A 6 24.74 5.69 -27.78
N VAL A 7 23.63 5.43 -28.47
CA VAL A 7 23.22 4.10 -28.89
C VAL A 7 23.13 4.08 -30.41
N THR A 8 24.22 3.72 -31.05
CA THR A 8 24.31 3.65 -32.52
C THR A 8 24.26 2.22 -33.04
N THR A 9 24.54 1.23 -32.19
CA THR A 9 24.44 -0.20 -32.51
C THR A 9 23.24 -0.85 -31.81
N ASP A 10 22.67 -1.89 -32.39
CA ASP A 10 21.58 -2.68 -31.86
C ASP A 10 21.88 -4.18 -31.92
N PRO A 11 22.08 -4.85 -30.77
CA PRO A 11 22.11 -4.30 -29.39
C PRO A 11 23.24 -3.30 -29.17
N ILE A 12 23.11 -2.50 -28.09
CA ILE A 12 24.15 -1.55 -27.69
C ILE A 12 25.49 -2.28 -27.44
N SER A 13 26.57 -1.78 -28.00
CA SER A 13 27.88 -2.35 -27.75
C SER A 13 28.42 -2.06 -26.36
N ASP A 14 29.31 -2.92 -25.85
CA ASP A 14 29.95 -2.72 -24.55
C ASP A 14 30.69 -1.39 -24.44
N ARG A 15 31.27 -0.92 -25.55
CA ARG A 15 31.96 0.37 -25.64
C ARG A 15 30.98 1.52 -25.50
N GLU A 16 29.86 1.49 -26.21
CA GLU A 16 28.83 2.52 -26.16
C GLU A 16 28.17 2.56 -24.77
N LEU A 17 27.87 1.38 -24.20
CA LEU A 17 27.32 1.28 -22.85
C LEU A 17 28.26 1.89 -21.78
N LYS A 18 29.58 1.65 -21.92
CA LYS A 18 30.59 2.24 -21.05
C LYS A 18 30.65 3.75 -21.15
N VAL A 19 30.59 4.28 -22.37
CA VAL A 19 30.59 5.74 -22.63
C VAL A 19 29.33 6.37 -22.07
N LEU A 20 28.17 5.77 -22.32
CA LEU A 20 26.88 6.22 -21.77
C LEU A 20 26.90 6.27 -20.24
N ARG A 21 27.39 5.22 -19.58
CA ARG A 21 27.52 5.17 -18.12
C ARG A 21 28.44 6.26 -17.59
N SER A 22 29.59 6.48 -18.24
CA SER A 22 30.53 7.54 -17.83
C SER A 22 29.93 8.93 -17.99
N TYR A 23 29.20 9.16 -19.07
CA TYR A 23 28.48 10.42 -19.29
C TYR A 23 27.40 10.66 -18.21
N VAL A 24 26.58 9.65 -17.96
CA VAL A 24 25.52 9.72 -16.93
C VAL A 24 26.11 10.00 -15.54
N ARG A 25 27.22 9.33 -15.18
CA ARG A 25 27.92 9.60 -13.91
C ARG A 25 28.38 11.05 -13.79
N GLY A 26 29.04 11.56 -14.83
CA GLY A 26 29.47 12.96 -14.82
C GLY A 26 28.33 13.96 -14.67
N MET A 27 27.16 13.67 -15.27
CA MET A 27 25.97 14.51 -15.12
C MET A 27 25.33 14.41 -13.72
N LEU A 28 25.46 13.27 -13.05
CA LEU A 28 24.89 13.03 -11.73
C LEU A 28 25.82 13.45 -10.56
N GLU A 29 27.10 13.66 -10.81
CA GLU A 29 28.11 13.92 -9.78
C GLU A 29 27.71 15.07 -8.87
N ARG A 30 27.51 16.24 -9.43
CA ARG A 30 27.14 17.43 -8.68
C ARG A 30 25.79 17.32 -7.94
N PRO A 31 24.68 16.86 -8.55
CA PRO A 31 23.42 16.67 -7.84
C PRO A 31 23.54 15.67 -6.67
N ILE A 32 24.35 14.64 -6.81
CA ILE A 32 24.55 13.62 -5.78
C ILE A 32 25.40 14.17 -4.63
N GLU A 33 26.44 14.96 -4.90
CA GLU A 33 27.20 15.65 -3.87
C GLU A 33 26.31 16.61 -3.07
N GLU A 34 25.42 17.34 -3.72
CA GLU A 34 24.45 18.21 -3.05
C GLU A 34 23.50 17.41 -2.14
N ILE A 35 23.05 16.22 -2.57
CA ILE A 35 22.22 15.34 -1.76
C ILE A 35 22.99 14.87 -0.52
N TRP A 36 24.23 14.37 -0.69
CA TRP A 36 25.05 13.91 0.43
C TRP A 36 25.39 15.02 1.42
N HIS A 37 25.58 16.23 0.94
CA HIS A 37 25.85 17.39 1.81
C HIS A 37 24.64 17.77 2.67
N ASN A 38 23.43 17.54 2.17
CA ASN A 38 22.18 17.86 2.88
C ASN A 38 21.66 16.72 3.77
N LEU A 39 22.19 15.51 3.65
CA LEU A 39 21.82 14.40 4.53
C LEU A 39 22.51 14.55 5.89
N GLN A 40 21.74 14.34 6.96
CA GLN A 40 22.28 14.34 8.32
C GLN A 40 23.09 13.05 8.57
N LEU A 41 24.06 13.13 9.48
CA LEU A 41 24.84 11.97 9.90
C LEU A 41 23.92 10.84 10.39
N ASN A 42 24.01 9.68 9.74
CA ASN A 42 23.20 8.47 9.98
C ASN A 42 21.77 8.45 9.37
N GLU A 43 21.39 9.40 8.55
CA GLU A 43 20.16 9.25 7.76
C GLU A 43 20.34 8.27 6.60
N VAL A 44 19.47 7.26 6.56
CA VAL A 44 19.35 6.37 5.39
C VAL A 44 18.31 6.97 4.47
N PRO A 45 18.69 7.42 3.26
CA PRO A 45 17.74 8.04 2.35
C PRO A 45 16.68 7.03 1.90
N ARG A 46 15.42 7.40 2.05
CA ARG A 46 14.30 6.65 1.51
C ARG A 46 14.10 7.06 0.06
N THR A 47 14.26 6.11 -0.86
CA THR A 47 14.22 6.40 -2.30
C THR A 47 12.87 6.02 -2.88
N ILE A 48 12.24 7.00 -3.51
CA ILE A 48 10.99 6.82 -4.24
C ILE A 48 11.26 7.09 -5.72
N GLY A 49 10.90 6.12 -6.56
CA GLY A 49 11.02 6.22 -8.01
C GLY A 49 9.68 6.51 -8.65
N THR A 50 9.67 7.51 -9.51
CA THR A 50 8.52 7.88 -10.33
C THR A 50 8.92 8.04 -11.78
N SER A 51 7.97 8.05 -12.70
CA SER A 51 8.20 8.13 -14.13
C SER A 51 8.31 6.79 -14.84
N GLY A 52 7.90 6.82 -16.07
CA GLY A 52 7.61 5.66 -16.87
C GLY A 52 8.76 4.69 -17.12
N THR A 53 10.03 5.11 -17.08
CA THR A 53 11.17 4.17 -17.16
C THR A 53 11.24 3.31 -15.91
N ILE A 54 11.07 3.92 -14.73
CA ILE A 54 11.10 3.23 -13.44
C ILE A 54 9.90 2.31 -13.31
N GLU A 55 8.71 2.80 -13.67
CA GLU A 55 7.47 2.00 -13.74
C GLU A 55 7.64 0.79 -14.65
N THR A 56 8.18 0.97 -15.86
CA THR A 56 8.40 -0.14 -16.80
C THR A 56 9.38 -1.19 -16.26
N ILE A 57 10.46 -0.79 -15.58
CA ILE A 57 11.37 -1.73 -14.91
C ILE A 57 10.63 -2.50 -13.82
N ALA A 58 9.75 -1.82 -13.08
CA ALA A 58 8.94 -2.44 -12.06
C ALA A 58 7.90 -3.43 -12.63
N GLU A 59 7.25 -3.07 -13.75
CA GLU A 59 6.31 -3.94 -14.46
C GLU A 59 7.01 -5.21 -14.98
N ILE A 60 8.21 -5.08 -15.59
CA ILE A 60 9.02 -6.21 -16.01
C ILE A 60 9.34 -7.11 -14.81
N HIS A 61 9.88 -6.53 -13.74
CA HIS A 61 10.23 -7.28 -12.54
C HIS A 61 9.03 -7.99 -11.92
N ALA A 62 7.91 -7.30 -11.79
CA ALA A 62 6.69 -7.87 -11.21
C ALA A 62 6.15 -9.04 -12.06
N LYS A 63 6.10 -8.89 -13.38
CA LYS A 63 5.68 -9.99 -14.27
C LYS A 63 6.58 -11.22 -14.16
N GLU A 64 7.88 -11.03 -14.00
CA GLU A 64 8.84 -12.13 -13.89
C GLU A 64 8.81 -12.82 -12.53
N THR A 65 8.55 -12.06 -11.45
CA THR A 65 8.60 -12.60 -10.08
C THR A 65 7.25 -13.03 -9.55
N LEU A 66 6.18 -12.35 -9.95
CA LEU A 66 4.82 -12.56 -9.44
C LEU A 66 3.86 -13.14 -10.49
N GLY A 67 4.28 -13.19 -11.77
CA GLY A 67 3.43 -13.61 -12.89
C GLY A 67 2.42 -12.56 -13.37
N ALA A 68 2.23 -11.48 -12.61
CA ALA A 68 1.32 -10.39 -12.94
C ALA A 68 1.87 -9.06 -12.40
N VAL A 69 1.45 -7.95 -13.02
CA VAL A 69 1.74 -6.61 -12.49
C VAL A 69 0.71 -6.27 -11.41
N PRO A 70 1.14 -5.90 -10.20
CA PRO A 70 0.23 -5.37 -9.18
C PRO A 70 -0.47 -4.09 -9.66
N ASP A 71 -1.73 -3.96 -9.31
CA ASP A 71 -2.53 -2.76 -9.58
C ASP A 71 -3.24 -2.32 -8.28
N PRO A 72 -2.83 -1.20 -7.67
CA PRO A 72 -1.80 -0.24 -8.09
C PRO A 72 -0.36 -0.74 -7.86
N LEU A 73 0.58 -0.26 -8.69
CA LEU A 73 2.02 -0.54 -8.56
C LEU A 73 2.68 0.31 -7.44
N ASN A 74 1.93 1.24 -6.86
CA ASN A 74 2.40 2.09 -5.77
C ASN A 74 2.88 1.30 -4.55
N GLY A 75 4.08 1.64 -4.06
CA GLY A 75 4.69 0.98 -2.92
C GLY A 75 5.42 -0.32 -3.26
N TYR A 76 5.41 -0.75 -4.54
CA TYR A 76 6.20 -1.88 -4.98
C TYR A 76 7.69 -1.59 -4.83
N GLU A 77 8.42 -2.47 -4.18
CA GLU A 77 9.84 -2.29 -3.89
C GLU A 77 10.70 -3.21 -4.75
N ILE A 78 11.75 -2.67 -5.37
CA ILE A 78 12.71 -3.43 -6.16
C ILE A 78 14.11 -3.21 -5.61
N LYS A 79 14.85 -4.28 -5.41
CA LYS A 79 16.24 -4.23 -4.97
C LYS A 79 17.16 -3.84 -6.11
N TYR A 80 18.23 -3.09 -5.79
CA TYR A 80 19.27 -2.69 -6.75
C TYR A 80 19.78 -3.85 -7.62
N LYS A 81 20.07 -5.01 -7.01
CA LYS A 81 20.57 -6.19 -7.73
C LYS A 81 19.59 -6.72 -8.78
N GLU A 82 18.30 -6.64 -8.54
CA GLU A 82 17.27 -7.07 -9.51
C GLU A 82 17.19 -6.07 -10.68
N ILE A 83 17.22 -4.77 -10.38
CA ILE A 83 17.30 -3.73 -11.41
C ILE A 83 18.56 -3.91 -12.26
N GLU A 84 19.71 -4.17 -11.66
CA GLU A 84 20.97 -4.40 -12.36
C GLU A 84 20.88 -5.59 -13.33
N LYS A 85 20.25 -6.70 -12.93
CA LYS A 85 20.02 -7.87 -13.79
C LYS A 85 19.17 -7.52 -15.00
N ILE A 86 18.05 -6.81 -14.76
CA ILE A 86 17.14 -6.38 -15.84
C ILE A 86 17.87 -5.47 -16.82
N VAL A 87 18.59 -4.46 -16.33
CA VAL A 87 19.34 -3.51 -17.17
C VAL A 87 20.41 -4.21 -18.01
N LYS A 88 21.19 -5.12 -17.40
CA LYS A 88 22.20 -5.90 -18.12
C LYS A 88 21.59 -6.78 -19.22
N ARG A 89 20.43 -7.36 -18.97
CA ARG A 89 19.71 -8.17 -19.95
C ARG A 89 19.18 -7.31 -21.08
N LEU A 90 18.46 -6.23 -20.79
CA LEU A 90 17.88 -5.33 -21.80
C LEU A 90 18.97 -4.70 -22.69
N ALA A 91 20.14 -4.40 -22.15
CA ALA A 91 21.28 -3.86 -22.92
C ALA A 91 21.85 -4.86 -23.92
N ARG A 92 21.73 -6.18 -23.70
CA ARG A 92 22.20 -7.24 -24.60
C ARG A 92 21.18 -7.63 -25.65
N MET A 93 19.93 -7.17 -25.52
CA MET A 93 18.84 -7.47 -26.45
C MET A 93 18.80 -6.45 -27.56
N SER A 94 18.51 -6.92 -28.79
CA SER A 94 18.15 -6.06 -29.90
C SER A 94 16.81 -5.36 -29.66
N TYR A 95 16.51 -4.36 -30.48
CA TYR A 95 15.22 -3.68 -30.41
C TYR A 95 14.04 -4.65 -30.56
N GLN A 96 14.13 -5.60 -31.48
CA GLN A 96 13.10 -6.60 -31.75
C GLN A 96 12.90 -7.53 -30.54
N GLU A 97 13.98 -8.01 -29.94
CA GLU A 97 13.89 -8.84 -28.73
C GLU A 97 13.29 -8.07 -27.53
N ARG A 98 13.57 -6.77 -27.43
CA ARG A 98 12.98 -5.92 -26.38
C ARG A 98 11.46 -5.75 -26.53
N LEU A 99 10.93 -5.75 -27.74
CA LEU A 99 9.47 -5.71 -27.98
C LEU A 99 8.73 -6.94 -27.42
N GLU A 100 9.42 -8.08 -27.32
CA GLU A 100 8.85 -9.31 -26.78
C GLU A 100 8.93 -9.40 -25.24
N VAL A 101 9.56 -8.41 -24.58
CA VAL A 101 9.70 -8.44 -23.11
C VAL A 101 8.36 -8.11 -22.43
N ALA A 102 7.83 -9.06 -21.69
CA ALA A 102 6.59 -8.89 -20.96
C ALA A 102 6.70 -7.76 -19.93
N GLY A 103 5.84 -6.74 -20.03
CA GLY A 103 5.89 -5.54 -19.19
C GLY A 103 6.60 -4.35 -19.83
N LEU A 104 7.24 -4.51 -20.97
CA LEU A 104 7.85 -3.43 -21.72
C LEU A 104 6.89 -2.95 -22.82
N ALA A 105 6.40 -1.73 -22.72
CA ALA A 105 5.57 -1.14 -23.75
C ALA A 105 6.40 -0.79 -24.99
N ASP A 106 5.89 -1.07 -26.20
CA ASP A 106 6.59 -0.89 -27.49
C ASP A 106 7.25 0.49 -27.65
N LYS A 107 6.51 1.55 -27.31
CA LYS A 107 6.98 2.93 -27.34
C LYS A 107 8.20 3.22 -26.44
N ARG A 108 8.55 2.29 -25.55
CA ARG A 108 9.70 2.40 -24.63
C ARG A 108 10.88 1.53 -25.03
N ALA A 109 10.69 0.55 -25.91
CA ALA A 109 11.73 -0.40 -26.30
C ALA A 109 13.02 0.28 -26.83
N GLU A 110 12.88 1.43 -27.51
CA GLU A 110 14.02 2.22 -28.02
C GLU A 110 14.78 2.95 -26.90
N ILE A 111 14.06 3.47 -25.89
CA ILE A 111 14.62 4.40 -24.89
C ILE A 111 14.88 3.75 -23.53
N ILE A 112 14.44 2.51 -23.34
CA ILE A 112 14.50 1.86 -22.00
C ILE A 112 15.93 1.68 -21.51
N VAL A 113 16.87 1.30 -22.38
CA VAL A 113 18.26 1.03 -21.98
C VAL A 113 18.93 2.29 -21.44
N PRO A 114 18.97 3.44 -22.16
CA PRO A 114 19.53 4.67 -21.61
C PRO A 114 18.83 5.16 -20.34
N GLY A 115 17.50 5.05 -20.29
CA GLY A 115 16.73 5.43 -19.10
C GLY A 115 17.05 4.56 -17.89
N ALA A 116 17.17 3.27 -18.09
CA ALA A 116 17.53 2.30 -17.05
C ALA A 116 18.98 2.47 -16.55
N VAL A 117 19.90 2.87 -17.43
CA VAL A 117 21.27 3.22 -17.06
C VAL A 117 21.30 4.43 -16.13
N ILE A 118 20.48 5.47 -16.38
CA ILE A 118 20.38 6.62 -15.47
C ILE A 118 19.96 6.16 -14.07
N LEU A 119 18.92 5.35 -13.98
CA LEU A 119 18.45 4.83 -12.68
C LEU A 119 19.55 4.02 -11.98
N LEU A 120 20.19 3.10 -12.71
CA LEU A 120 21.21 2.22 -12.14
C LEU A 120 22.41 3.01 -11.61
N GLU A 121 22.91 3.99 -12.36
CA GLU A 121 24.03 4.82 -11.95
C GLU A 121 23.66 5.73 -10.76
N ALA A 122 22.47 6.32 -10.77
CA ALA A 122 21.98 7.10 -9.64
C ALA A 122 21.91 6.27 -8.35
N MET A 123 21.33 5.08 -8.42
CA MET A 123 21.25 4.17 -7.27
C MET A 123 22.63 3.73 -6.78
N GLN A 124 23.56 3.45 -7.70
CA GLN A 124 24.92 3.05 -7.35
C GLN A 124 25.69 4.17 -6.66
N MET A 125 25.62 5.39 -7.17
CA MET A 125 26.32 6.56 -6.63
C MET A 125 25.73 7.00 -5.28
N LEU A 126 24.42 6.86 -5.10
CA LEU A 126 23.71 7.11 -3.83
C LEU A 126 23.79 5.93 -2.85
N LYS A 127 24.42 4.80 -3.24
CA LYS A 127 24.53 3.58 -2.43
C LYS A 127 23.18 3.05 -1.94
N LEU A 128 22.18 3.05 -2.82
CA LEU A 128 20.82 2.62 -2.50
C LEU A 128 20.67 1.11 -2.68
N ASP A 129 20.06 0.45 -1.70
CA ASP A 129 19.78 -0.98 -1.73
C ASP A 129 18.49 -1.32 -2.49
N SER A 130 17.53 -0.40 -2.48
CA SER A 130 16.23 -0.57 -3.15
C SER A 130 15.60 0.76 -3.55
N ILE A 131 14.53 0.68 -4.36
CA ILE A 131 13.69 1.81 -4.74
C ILE A 131 12.21 1.41 -4.59
N ILE A 132 11.40 2.32 -4.06
CA ILE A 132 9.95 2.15 -3.93
C ILE A 132 9.28 2.88 -5.08
N ILE A 133 8.35 2.22 -5.76
CA ILE A 133 7.66 2.77 -6.93
C ILE A 133 6.51 3.68 -6.52
N CYS A 134 6.39 4.81 -7.22
CA CYS A 134 5.26 5.72 -7.10
C CYS A 134 4.73 6.05 -8.51
N GLU A 135 3.49 5.71 -8.79
CA GLU A 135 2.80 6.02 -10.05
C GLU A 135 2.38 7.50 -10.15
N ARG A 136 2.52 8.24 -9.06
CA ARG A 136 2.24 9.68 -9.06
C ARG A 136 3.52 10.44 -9.42
N ALA A 137 3.35 11.45 -10.27
CA ALA A 137 4.47 12.22 -10.81
C ALA A 137 4.36 13.72 -10.45
N LEU A 138 5.16 14.54 -11.11
CA LEU A 138 5.26 15.98 -10.87
C LEU A 138 3.90 16.69 -10.92
N ARG A 139 3.01 16.31 -11.84
CA ARG A 139 1.69 16.98 -12.00
C ARG A 139 0.84 16.87 -10.75
N GLU A 140 0.75 15.68 -10.18
CA GLU A 140 0.00 15.45 -8.94
C GLU A 140 0.64 16.18 -7.76
N GLY A 141 1.98 16.19 -7.71
CA GLY A 141 2.74 16.93 -6.72
C GLY A 141 2.51 18.46 -6.79
N MET A 142 2.48 19.01 -7.99
CA MET A 142 2.19 20.43 -8.21
C MET A 142 0.77 20.82 -7.75
N ILE A 143 -0.22 19.97 -8.00
CA ILE A 143 -1.60 20.20 -7.53
C ILE A 143 -1.64 20.23 -6.01
N VAL A 144 -0.99 19.26 -5.35
CA VAL A 144 -0.92 19.20 -3.88
C VAL A 144 -0.20 20.41 -3.30
N ASP A 145 0.91 20.84 -3.91
CA ASP A 145 1.68 22.00 -3.48
C ASP A 145 0.87 23.30 -3.64
N TRP A 146 0.17 23.46 -4.76
CA TRP A 146 -0.74 24.57 -4.99
C TRP A 146 -1.87 24.60 -3.95
N MET A 147 -2.49 23.44 -3.65
CA MET A 147 -3.54 23.34 -2.62
C MET A 147 -3.02 23.70 -1.21
N LEU A 148 -1.79 23.31 -0.87
CA LEU A 148 -1.14 23.68 0.39
C LEU A 148 -0.91 25.20 0.47
N THR A 149 -0.36 25.79 -0.60
CA THR A 149 -0.03 27.23 -0.67
C THR A 149 -1.29 28.10 -0.56
N HIS A 150 -2.42 27.64 -1.10
CA HIS A 150 -3.70 28.36 -1.05
C HIS A 150 -4.59 28.00 0.15
N GLY A 151 -4.04 27.26 1.14
CA GLY A 151 -4.75 26.93 2.36
C GLY A 151 -5.94 25.96 2.20
N LEU A 152 -6.04 25.31 1.04
CA LEU A 152 -7.08 24.29 0.77
C LEU A 152 -6.83 22.99 1.54
N ILE A 153 -5.58 22.75 1.94
CA ILE A 153 -5.16 21.63 2.79
C ILE A 153 -4.18 22.13 3.84
N ASN A 154 -4.33 21.65 5.08
CA ASN A 154 -3.57 22.18 6.22
C ASN A 154 -2.20 21.52 6.40
N SER A 155 -2.01 20.28 5.96
CA SER A 155 -0.72 19.58 6.01
C SER A 155 -0.69 18.42 5.02
N ARG A 156 0.53 18.03 4.57
CA ARG A 156 0.73 16.90 3.66
C ARG A 156 0.27 15.57 4.28
N LEU A 157 0.59 15.34 5.54
CA LEU A 157 0.20 14.11 6.25
C LEU A 157 -1.32 14.03 6.44
N ARG A 158 -1.94 15.15 6.86
CA ARG A 158 -3.39 15.22 7.00
C ARG A 158 -4.11 15.04 5.66
N TYR A 159 -3.55 15.61 4.59
CA TYR A 159 -4.09 15.43 3.25
C TYR A 159 -4.04 13.96 2.79
N GLN A 160 -2.94 13.24 3.03
CA GLN A 160 -2.85 11.82 2.68
C GLN A 160 -3.93 10.98 3.38
N ASN A 161 -4.13 11.18 4.69
CA ASN A 161 -5.18 10.51 5.44
C ASN A 161 -6.58 10.90 4.94
N GLU A 162 -6.79 12.16 4.61
CA GLU A 162 -8.07 12.62 4.03
C GLU A 162 -8.33 12.02 2.64
N VAL A 163 -7.29 11.83 1.81
CA VAL A 163 -7.41 11.14 0.52
C VAL A 163 -7.77 9.68 0.71
N LYS A 164 -7.06 8.96 1.58
CA LYS A 164 -7.36 7.57 1.92
C LYS A 164 -8.81 7.43 2.42
N ASN A 165 -9.18 8.23 3.42
CA ASN A 165 -10.51 8.19 4.02
C ASN A 165 -11.62 8.49 2.98
N ARG A 166 -11.45 9.51 2.14
CA ARG A 166 -12.41 9.83 1.06
C ARG A 166 -12.55 8.68 0.06
N ASN A 167 -11.45 8.03 -0.30
CA ASN A 167 -11.52 6.88 -1.21
C ASN A 167 -12.22 5.68 -0.57
N VAL A 168 -11.94 5.38 0.69
CA VAL A 168 -12.65 4.33 1.43
C VAL A 168 -14.16 4.59 1.47
N ILE A 169 -14.57 5.82 1.80
CA ILE A 169 -15.99 6.20 1.79
C ILE A 169 -16.59 6.12 0.40
N LYS A 170 -15.87 6.57 -0.64
CA LYS A 170 -16.33 6.48 -2.05
C LYS A 170 -16.56 5.02 -2.47
N ILE A 171 -15.66 4.11 -2.11
CA ILE A 171 -15.81 2.68 -2.38
C ILE A 171 -16.97 2.08 -1.58
N ALA A 172 -17.14 2.47 -0.32
CA ALA A 172 -18.28 2.06 0.49
C ALA A 172 -19.62 2.48 -0.16
N GLN A 173 -19.72 3.72 -0.64
CA GLN A 173 -20.88 4.23 -1.36
C GLN A 173 -21.12 3.49 -2.67
N LYS A 174 -20.06 3.21 -3.46
CA LYS A 174 -20.13 2.44 -4.71
C LYS A 174 -20.76 1.07 -4.50
N TYR A 175 -20.48 0.43 -3.37
CA TYR A 175 -21.01 -0.90 -3.04
C TYR A 175 -22.19 -0.86 -2.06
N HIS A 176 -22.87 0.28 -1.94
CA HIS A 176 -24.08 0.49 -1.14
C HIS A 176 -23.92 0.01 0.32
N VAL A 177 -22.73 0.25 0.90
CA VAL A 177 -22.50 -0.03 2.32
C VAL A 177 -23.33 0.91 3.17
N ASP A 178 -24.00 0.38 4.19
CA ASP A 178 -24.64 1.19 5.25
C ASP A 178 -23.54 1.92 6.03
N LEU A 179 -23.35 3.21 5.70
CA LEU A 179 -22.28 4.02 6.29
C LEU A 179 -22.52 4.31 7.76
N ASP A 180 -23.77 4.53 8.18
CA ASP A 180 -24.10 4.81 9.58
C ASP A 180 -23.74 3.62 10.48
N TYR A 181 -24.11 2.43 10.04
CA TYR A 181 -23.72 1.20 10.70
C TYR A 181 -22.21 1.00 10.71
N SER A 182 -21.56 1.12 9.53
CA SER A 182 -20.12 0.88 9.42
C SER A 182 -19.30 1.90 10.21
N GLN A 183 -19.74 3.15 10.31
CA GLN A 183 -19.10 4.17 11.14
C GLN A 183 -19.23 3.86 12.64
N ARG A 184 -20.39 3.34 13.12
CA ARG A 184 -20.51 2.88 14.49
C ARG A 184 -19.59 1.71 14.79
N VAL A 185 -19.53 0.72 13.88
CA VAL A 185 -18.60 -0.40 14.00
C VAL A 185 -17.14 0.09 14.01
N ALA A 186 -16.78 1.04 13.14
CA ALA A 186 -15.45 1.63 13.11
C ALA A 186 -15.13 2.37 14.44
N LYS A 187 -16.07 3.12 14.98
CA LYS A 187 -15.92 3.79 16.30
C LYS A 187 -15.63 2.79 17.42
N PHE A 188 -16.36 1.68 17.47
CA PHE A 188 -16.09 0.62 18.46
C PHE A 188 -14.75 -0.05 18.22
N ALA A 189 -14.42 -0.39 16.98
CA ALA A 189 -13.15 -1.02 16.63
C ALA A 189 -11.95 -0.15 17.04
N LEU A 190 -12.00 1.14 16.75
CA LEU A 190 -10.94 2.08 17.12
C LEU A 190 -10.87 2.30 18.64
N SER A 191 -12.03 2.39 19.32
CA SER A 191 -12.07 2.50 20.78
C SER A 191 -11.42 1.28 21.47
N ILE A 192 -11.73 0.07 21.01
CA ILE A 192 -11.12 -1.16 21.51
C ILE A 192 -9.61 -1.18 21.19
N PHE A 193 -9.22 -0.81 19.98
CA PHE A 193 -7.81 -0.73 19.57
C PHE A 193 -7.02 0.21 20.48
N ASP A 194 -7.50 1.44 20.67
CA ASP A 194 -6.80 2.46 21.44
C ASP A 194 -6.65 2.04 22.92
N GLN A 195 -7.66 1.41 23.52
CA GLN A 195 -7.63 0.95 24.91
C GLN A 195 -6.75 -0.27 25.14
N LEU A 196 -6.56 -1.13 24.13
CA LEU A 196 -5.73 -2.32 24.23
C LEU A 196 -4.26 -2.08 23.80
N LYS A 197 -3.94 -0.87 23.34
CA LYS A 197 -2.58 -0.48 23.01
C LYS A 197 -1.68 -0.50 24.25
N GLY A 198 -0.50 -1.11 24.11
CA GLY A 198 0.42 -1.33 25.23
C GLY A 198 0.07 -2.53 26.12
N GLN A 199 -1.12 -3.11 25.98
CA GLN A 199 -1.56 -4.29 26.73
C GLN A 199 -1.54 -5.56 25.87
N LEU A 200 -2.25 -5.57 24.74
CA LEU A 200 -2.35 -6.72 23.83
C LEU A 200 -1.69 -6.48 22.48
N HIS A 201 -1.38 -5.25 22.13
CA HIS A 201 -0.66 -4.90 20.92
C HIS A 201 0.12 -3.59 21.06
N SER A 202 1.07 -3.38 20.15
CA SER A 202 1.90 -2.16 20.06
C SER A 202 1.79 -1.48 18.69
N TRP A 203 0.68 -1.72 17.96
CA TRP A 203 0.46 -1.15 16.63
C TRP A 203 0.35 0.38 16.68
N SER A 204 0.72 1.02 15.59
CA SER A 204 0.79 2.47 15.45
C SER A 204 -0.49 3.04 14.82
N GLU A 205 -0.48 4.33 14.50
CA GLU A 205 -1.58 5.00 13.80
C GLU A 205 -1.78 4.45 12.38
N ALA A 206 -0.72 3.95 11.73
CA ALA A 206 -0.85 3.34 10.40
C ALA A 206 -1.75 2.10 10.43
N GLU A 207 -1.55 1.20 11.40
CA GLU A 207 -2.38 0.01 11.53
C GLU A 207 -3.80 0.34 12.04
N ARG A 208 -3.94 1.41 12.81
CA ARG A 208 -5.23 1.96 13.22
C ARG A 208 -6.06 2.41 12.02
N GLU A 209 -5.41 3.04 11.04
CA GLU A 209 -6.04 3.46 9.77
C GLU A 209 -6.49 2.25 8.94
N LEU A 210 -5.67 1.18 8.85
CA LEU A 210 -6.06 -0.07 8.19
C LEU A 210 -7.29 -0.71 8.85
N LEU A 211 -7.35 -0.70 10.18
CA LEU A 211 -8.51 -1.20 10.92
C LEU A 211 -9.76 -0.39 10.63
N TRP A 212 -9.66 0.94 10.62
CA TRP A 212 -10.77 1.83 10.26
C TRP A 212 -11.29 1.53 8.85
N SER A 213 -10.38 1.45 7.88
CA SER A 213 -10.72 1.16 6.49
C SER A 213 -11.42 -0.20 6.35
N ALA A 214 -10.91 -1.22 7.03
CA ALA A 214 -11.53 -2.53 7.06
C ALA A 214 -12.90 -2.51 7.74
N ALA A 215 -13.07 -1.72 8.80
CA ALA A 215 -14.35 -1.57 9.50
C ALA A 215 -15.42 -0.86 8.64
N ILE A 216 -15.02 0.14 7.85
CA ILE A 216 -15.96 0.78 6.89
C ILE A 216 -16.36 -0.19 5.78
N LEU A 217 -15.41 -0.97 5.26
CA LEU A 217 -15.63 -1.79 4.06
C LEU A 217 -16.05 -3.26 4.34
N HIS A 218 -16.13 -3.69 5.62
CA HIS A 218 -16.33 -5.11 5.95
C HIS A 218 -17.59 -5.74 5.35
N ASN A 219 -18.62 -4.95 5.12
CA ASN A 219 -19.89 -5.39 4.55
C ASN A 219 -20.06 -5.09 3.05
N SER A 220 -19.03 -4.55 2.35
CA SER A 220 -19.11 -4.24 0.92
C SER A 220 -19.54 -5.45 0.06
N GLY A 221 -19.17 -6.66 0.48
CA GLY A 221 -19.54 -7.90 -0.22
C GLY A 221 -21.02 -8.26 -0.18
N VAL A 222 -21.83 -7.63 0.67
CA VAL A 222 -23.30 -7.78 0.67
C VAL A 222 -23.88 -7.32 -0.67
N TYR A 223 -23.23 -6.37 -1.34
CA TYR A 223 -23.57 -5.93 -2.69
C TYR A 223 -23.62 -7.08 -3.71
N ILE A 224 -22.76 -8.08 -3.58
CA ILE A 224 -22.76 -9.28 -4.43
C ILE A 224 -23.76 -10.30 -3.91
N SER A 225 -23.67 -10.68 -2.63
CA SER A 225 -24.55 -11.64 -1.98
C SER A 225 -24.43 -11.58 -0.48
N HIS A 226 -25.54 -11.71 0.23
CA HIS A 226 -25.53 -11.84 1.70
C HIS A 226 -24.81 -13.13 2.14
N SER A 227 -24.95 -14.21 1.35
CA SER A 227 -24.23 -15.46 1.59
C SER A 227 -22.73 -15.27 1.37
N SER A 228 -21.94 -15.63 2.39
CA SER A 228 -20.47 -15.51 2.33
C SER A 228 -19.93 -14.11 2.02
N HIS A 229 -20.69 -13.04 2.29
CA HIS A 229 -20.32 -11.66 1.96
C HIS A 229 -18.91 -11.29 2.43
N HIS A 230 -18.42 -11.82 3.53
CA HIS A 230 -17.04 -11.60 4.01
C HIS A 230 -15.97 -12.02 2.99
N LYS A 231 -16.22 -13.03 2.15
CA LYS A 231 -15.34 -13.41 1.05
C LYS A 231 -15.50 -12.46 -0.14
N HIS A 232 -16.72 -12.03 -0.40
CA HIS A 232 -16.98 -11.01 -1.43
C HIS A 232 -16.39 -9.66 -1.03
N SER A 233 -16.47 -9.26 0.25
CA SER A 233 -15.80 -8.05 0.75
C SER A 233 -14.29 -8.11 0.52
N TYR A 234 -13.64 -9.24 0.82
CA TYR A 234 -12.23 -9.44 0.52
C TYR A 234 -11.95 -9.18 -0.97
N TYR A 235 -12.70 -9.82 -1.85
CA TYR A 235 -12.51 -9.68 -3.29
C TYR A 235 -12.72 -8.24 -3.76
N LEU A 236 -13.80 -7.59 -3.33
CA LEU A 236 -14.09 -6.22 -3.72
C LEU A 236 -13.04 -5.22 -3.22
N ILE A 237 -12.58 -5.36 -1.98
CA ILE A 237 -11.54 -4.49 -1.41
C ILE A 237 -10.21 -4.69 -2.13
N ARG A 238 -9.86 -5.96 -2.40
CA ARG A 238 -8.59 -6.31 -3.04
C ARG A 238 -8.48 -5.78 -4.47
N ASN A 239 -9.59 -5.71 -5.18
CA ASN A 239 -9.68 -5.23 -6.56
C ASN A 239 -10.26 -3.81 -6.67
N ALA A 240 -10.33 -3.06 -5.56
CA ALA A 240 -10.80 -1.68 -5.59
C ALA A 240 -9.64 -0.71 -5.85
N GLU A 241 -9.90 0.30 -6.68
CA GLU A 241 -8.98 1.43 -6.88
C GLU A 241 -8.98 2.35 -5.64
N LEU A 242 -8.39 1.89 -4.55
CA LEU A 242 -8.24 2.64 -3.31
C LEU A 242 -6.96 3.50 -3.37
N LEU A 243 -7.09 4.74 -3.84
CA LEU A 243 -5.98 5.67 -3.94
C LEU A 243 -5.36 5.97 -2.58
N GLY A 244 -4.03 5.99 -2.55
CA GLY A 244 -3.25 6.28 -1.34
C GLY A 244 -2.82 5.05 -0.55
N PHE A 245 -3.33 3.86 -0.89
CA PHE A 245 -2.91 2.59 -0.29
C PHE A 245 -1.93 1.84 -1.19
N THR A 246 -0.97 1.15 -0.57
CA THR A 246 -0.09 0.20 -1.25
C THR A 246 -0.80 -1.15 -1.44
N GLU A 247 -0.28 -1.99 -2.33
CA GLU A 247 -0.74 -3.37 -2.53
C GLU A 247 -0.81 -4.17 -1.23
N LEU A 248 0.22 -4.04 -0.40
CA LEU A 248 0.26 -4.72 0.90
C LEU A 248 -0.83 -4.21 1.85
N GLU A 249 -1.03 -2.89 1.91
CA GLU A 249 -2.09 -2.31 2.75
C GLU A 249 -3.48 -2.77 2.29
N LEU A 250 -3.72 -2.83 0.96
CA LEU A 250 -4.97 -3.37 0.41
C LEU A 250 -5.19 -4.83 0.79
N GLU A 251 -4.14 -5.65 0.70
CA GLU A 251 -4.20 -7.06 1.11
C GLU A 251 -4.48 -7.20 2.61
N LEU A 252 -3.88 -6.35 3.45
CA LEU A 252 -4.13 -6.34 4.89
C LEU A 252 -5.57 -5.92 5.21
N ILE A 253 -6.06 -4.81 4.64
CA ILE A 253 -7.45 -4.33 4.81
C ILE A 253 -8.44 -5.42 4.39
N ALA A 254 -8.24 -6.02 3.20
CA ALA A 254 -9.09 -7.08 2.67
C ALA A 254 -9.12 -8.31 3.59
N ASN A 255 -7.97 -8.75 4.10
CA ASN A 255 -7.90 -9.85 5.06
C ASN A 255 -8.56 -9.51 6.40
N ILE A 256 -8.33 -8.31 6.96
CA ILE A 256 -8.99 -7.88 8.21
C ILE A 256 -10.51 -7.91 8.03
N ALA A 257 -11.02 -7.33 6.94
CA ALA A 257 -12.44 -7.35 6.59
C ALA A 257 -12.97 -8.76 6.39
N ARG A 258 -12.23 -9.65 5.68
CA ARG A 258 -12.63 -11.05 5.47
C ARG A 258 -12.91 -11.81 6.75
N TYR A 259 -12.13 -11.55 7.79
CA TYR A 259 -12.21 -12.32 9.04
C TYR A 259 -13.07 -11.67 10.12
N HIS A 260 -13.89 -10.66 9.80
CA HIS A 260 -14.84 -10.05 10.73
C HIS A 260 -15.94 -11.04 11.20
N ARG A 261 -16.14 -12.15 10.49
CA ARG A 261 -17.10 -13.21 10.84
C ARG A 261 -16.62 -14.61 10.43
N ARG A 262 -17.40 -15.66 10.84
CA ARG A 262 -17.11 -17.07 10.53
C ARG A 262 -15.78 -17.52 11.14
N SER A 263 -14.89 -18.08 10.33
CA SER A 263 -13.62 -18.63 10.81
C SER A 263 -12.58 -17.56 11.06
N LYS A 264 -11.73 -17.76 12.06
CA LYS A 264 -10.49 -16.99 12.22
C LYS A 264 -9.46 -17.32 11.12
N PRO A 265 -8.43 -16.47 10.90
CA PRO A 265 -7.34 -16.74 9.95
C PRO A 265 -6.69 -18.12 10.22
N LYS A 266 -6.45 -18.90 9.17
CA LYS A 266 -5.81 -20.22 9.23
C LYS A 266 -4.75 -20.35 8.15
N LYS A 267 -3.70 -21.14 8.40
CA LYS A 267 -2.62 -21.38 7.42
C LYS A 267 -3.09 -21.94 6.07
N LYS A 268 -4.23 -22.65 6.04
CA LYS A 268 -4.83 -23.14 4.80
C LYS A 268 -5.56 -22.09 3.97
N HIS A 269 -5.68 -20.87 4.46
CA HIS A 269 -6.26 -19.74 3.71
C HIS A 269 -5.14 -19.06 2.96
N GLU A 270 -5.08 -19.26 1.66
CA GLU A 270 -4.01 -18.82 0.78
C GLU A 270 -3.71 -17.31 0.91
N ALA A 271 -4.72 -16.44 0.80
CA ALA A 271 -4.56 -15.01 0.95
C ALA A 271 -3.91 -14.58 2.29
N TYR A 272 -4.17 -15.34 3.36
CA TYR A 272 -3.54 -15.09 4.66
C TYR A 272 -2.13 -15.69 4.77
N SER A 273 -1.92 -16.90 4.22
CA SER A 273 -0.63 -17.59 4.30
C SER A 273 0.44 -16.93 3.43
N ASN A 274 0.03 -16.29 2.32
CA ASN A 274 0.92 -15.61 1.38
C ASN A 274 1.33 -14.20 1.82
N LEU A 275 0.87 -13.72 2.97
CA LEU A 275 1.35 -12.45 3.53
C LEU A 275 2.88 -12.49 3.73
N PRO A 276 3.63 -11.46 3.30
CA PRO A 276 5.09 -11.51 3.18
C PRO A 276 5.82 -11.82 4.49
N HIS A 277 5.28 -11.36 5.64
CA HIS A 277 5.93 -11.50 6.93
C HIS A 277 4.97 -12.03 8.00
N LYS A 278 5.51 -12.78 8.98
CA LYS A 278 4.76 -13.25 10.15
C LYS A 278 4.10 -12.12 10.94
N GLN A 279 4.72 -10.94 10.94
CA GLN A 279 4.17 -9.74 11.59
C GLN A 279 2.86 -9.30 10.93
N HIS A 280 2.73 -9.35 9.60
CA HIS A 280 1.48 -9.07 8.88
C HIS A 280 0.39 -10.11 9.22
N GLN A 281 0.77 -11.37 9.34
CA GLN A 281 -0.17 -12.41 9.78
C GLN A 281 -0.66 -12.19 11.22
N LEU A 282 0.23 -11.75 12.12
CA LEU A 282 -0.14 -11.39 13.48
C LEU A 282 -1.09 -10.18 13.50
N MET A 283 -0.77 -9.14 12.73
CA MET A 283 -1.61 -7.94 12.55
C MET A 283 -3.03 -8.33 12.10
N VAL A 284 -3.17 -9.08 11.03
CA VAL A 284 -4.48 -9.56 10.55
C VAL A 284 -5.24 -10.33 11.63
N ARG A 285 -4.57 -11.20 12.40
CA ARG A 285 -5.19 -11.95 13.50
C ARG A 285 -5.74 -11.04 14.58
N GLN A 286 -4.96 -10.05 15.01
CA GLN A 286 -5.34 -9.15 16.09
C GLN A 286 -6.39 -8.13 15.63
N LEU A 287 -6.17 -7.46 14.51
CA LEU A 287 -7.11 -6.46 14.02
C LEU A 287 -8.45 -7.06 13.58
N SER A 288 -8.45 -8.23 12.96
CA SER A 288 -9.71 -8.92 12.65
C SER A 288 -10.47 -9.40 13.89
N ALA A 289 -9.77 -9.75 14.97
CA ALA A 289 -10.42 -10.06 16.25
C ALA A 289 -11.09 -8.84 16.86
N ILE A 290 -10.41 -7.68 16.84
CA ILE A 290 -10.99 -6.39 17.28
C ILE A 290 -12.22 -6.04 16.43
N LEU A 291 -12.13 -6.16 15.11
CA LEU A 291 -13.25 -5.89 14.20
C LEU A 291 -14.44 -6.82 14.48
N ARG A 292 -14.20 -8.11 14.76
CA ARG A 292 -15.27 -9.06 15.13
C ARG A 292 -16.01 -8.66 16.39
N LEU A 293 -15.29 -8.19 17.41
CA LEU A 293 -15.89 -7.69 18.64
C LEU A 293 -16.73 -6.45 18.35
N ALA A 294 -16.20 -5.51 17.60
CA ALA A 294 -16.90 -4.29 17.20
C ALA A 294 -18.20 -4.58 16.41
N VAL A 295 -18.16 -5.53 15.47
CA VAL A 295 -19.36 -5.98 14.72
C VAL A 295 -20.38 -6.67 15.64
N ALA A 296 -19.91 -7.43 16.63
CA ALA A 296 -20.80 -8.09 17.58
C ALA A 296 -21.56 -7.10 18.48
N LEU A 297 -20.93 -5.98 18.84
CA LEU A 297 -21.52 -4.93 19.68
C LEU A 297 -22.72 -4.22 19.02
N ASP A 298 -22.77 -4.10 17.72
CA ASP A 298 -23.93 -3.52 16.98
C ASP A 298 -24.54 -4.51 15.99
N ARG A 299 -24.59 -5.78 16.35
CA ARG A 299 -25.09 -6.86 15.48
C ARG A 299 -26.52 -6.62 14.98
N ARG A 300 -27.36 -5.97 15.76
CA ARG A 300 -28.76 -5.65 15.41
C ARG A 300 -28.87 -4.40 14.55
N ASN A 301 -27.79 -3.66 14.31
CA ASN A 301 -27.78 -2.37 13.59
C ASN A 301 -28.77 -1.36 14.17
N LYS A 302 -28.84 -1.27 15.50
CA LYS A 302 -29.78 -0.38 16.21
C LYS A 302 -29.08 0.78 16.90
N GLY A 303 -27.74 0.76 17.00
CA GLY A 303 -27.01 1.78 17.74
C GLY A 303 -27.33 1.80 19.24
N ALA A 304 -27.62 0.63 19.83
CA ALA A 304 -28.01 0.50 21.23
C ALA A 304 -26.88 0.77 22.22
N ILE A 305 -25.62 0.82 21.78
CA ILE A 305 -24.43 1.03 22.61
C ILE A 305 -23.84 2.40 22.31
N ALA A 306 -23.68 3.23 23.34
CA ALA A 306 -23.05 4.55 23.23
C ALA A 306 -21.52 4.47 23.36
N GLN A 307 -21.03 3.66 24.30
CA GLN A 307 -19.60 3.57 24.62
C GLN A 307 -19.23 2.17 25.10
N VAL A 308 -17.99 1.79 24.79
CA VAL A 308 -17.36 0.54 25.21
C VAL A 308 -16.05 0.86 25.91
N ASN A 309 -15.87 0.37 27.12
CA ASN A 309 -14.62 0.37 27.84
C ASN A 309 -14.08 -1.06 27.91
N CYS A 310 -12.77 -1.22 27.69
CA CYS A 310 -12.10 -2.51 27.70
C CYS A 310 -11.03 -2.53 28.81
N GLN A 311 -10.99 -3.59 29.58
CA GLN A 311 -9.95 -3.82 30.57
C GLN A 311 -9.40 -5.23 30.43
N TYR A 312 -8.08 -5.35 30.30
CA TYR A 312 -7.42 -6.63 30.23
C TYR A 312 -6.89 -7.05 31.59
N ASP A 313 -7.30 -8.23 32.04
CA ASP A 313 -6.78 -8.86 33.25
C ASP A 313 -5.64 -9.79 32.88
N TYR A 314 -4.42 -9.41 33.27
CA TYR A 314 -3.21 -10.17 33.02
C TYR A 314 -3.16 -11.49 33.81
N LEU A 315 -3.77 -11.53 35.01
CA LEU A 315 -3.75 -12.70 35.86
C LEU A 315 -4.61 -13.83 35.30
N HIS A 316 -5.83 -13.51 34.90
CA HIS A 316 -6.78 -14.48 34.36
C HIS A 316 -6.77 -14.54 32.83
N ARG A 317 -5.94 -13.73 32.13
CA ARG A 317 -5.90 -13.61 30.67
C ARG A 317 -7.27 -13.35 30.07
N SER A 318 -8.07 -12.53 30.73
CA SER A 318 -9.45 -12.23 30.38
C SER A 318 -9.59 -10.78 29.95
N LEU A 319 -10.50 -10.53 29.01
CA LEU A 319 -10.84 -9.20 28.55
C LEU A 319 -12.27 -8.88 29.00
N PHE A 320 -12.41 -7.84 29.83
CA PHE A 320 -13.68 -7.36 30.32
C PHE A 320 -14.17 -6.19 29.47
N PHE A 321 -15.45 -6.20 29.15
CA PHE A 321 -16.13 -5.13 28.45
C PHE A 321 -17.18 -4.49 29.36
N GLN A 322 -17.05 -3.21 29.61
CA GLN A 322 -18.09 -2.40 30.24
C GLN A 322 -18.81 -1.61 29.13
N ILE A 323 -20.09 -1.85 28.98
CA ILE A 323 -20.92 -1.28 27.92
C ILE A 323 -21.83 -0.22 28.55
N LYS A 324 -21.83 0.99 27.92
CA LYS A 324 -22.80 2.04 28.28
C LYS A 324 -23.86 2.07 27.16
N PRO A 325 -25.15 1.79 27.49
CA PRO A 325 -26.24 1.83 26.52
C PRO A 325 -26.56 3.26 26.08
N THR A 326 -27.24 3.39 24.95
CA THR A 326 -27.96 4.59 24.54
C THR A 326 -29.37 4.56 25.12
N GLU A 327 -30.15 5.66 25.01
CA GLU A 327 -31.56 5.69 25.38
C GLU A 327 -32.39 4.61 24.65
N ILE A 328 -32.05 4.32 23.41
CA ILE A 328 -32.63 3.22 22.63
C ILE A 328 -32.19 1.86 23.17
N GLY A 329 -31.01 1.78 23.76
CA GLY A 329 -30.44 0.56 24.32
C GLY A 329 -31.12 0.10 25.62
N ASP A 330 -31.65 1.00 26.40
CA ASP A 330 -32.38 0.67 27.63
C ASP A 330 -33.71 -0.06 27.34
N GLN A 331 -34.26 0.10 26.13
CA GLN A 331 -35.47 -0.59 25.67
C GLN A 331 -35.21 -1.94 25.00
N CYS A 332 -33.96 -2.19 24.61
CA CYS A 332 -33.52 -3.45 24.01
C CYS A 332 -32.75 -4.21 25.08
N SER A 333 -33.26 -5.33 25.56
CA SER A 333 -32.46 -6.28 26.35
C SER A 333 -31.14 -6.53 25.63
N LEU A 334 -30.02 -6.34 26.29
CA LEU A 334 -28.68 -6.61 25.83
C LEU A 334 -28.38 -8.12 25.76
N GLU A 335 -29.39 -8.91 25.51
CA GLU A 335 -29.31 -10.37 25.32
C GLU A 335 -28.54 -10.78 24.05
#